data_b0868611dcea41f9814528975eff4cef
#
_entry.id   b0868611dcea41f9814528975eff4cef
#
_cell.length_a   1.000
_cell.length_b   1.000
_cell.length_c   1.000
_cell.angle_alpha   90.00
_cell.angle_beta   90.00
_cell.angle_gamma   90.00
#
_symmetry.space_group_name_H-M   'P 1'
#
loop_
_entity.id
_entity.type
_entity.pdbx_description
1 polymer ?
#
loop_
_entity_poly.entity_id
_entity_poly.type
_entity_poly.pdbx_seq_one_letter_code
_entity_poly.pdbx_strand_id
1 'polypeptide(L)'
;MRALIVVDVQNDFCPGGALAVAGGDEIVEQINNRMADFNAVILTQDWHPAGHSSFASSHKADVFSNIEMPYGPQVLWPDHCVQGSFGAAFH
;
A
#
# COMPACT_ATOMS: atom_id res chain seq x y z
N MET A 1 -22.74 -11.74 -13.31
CA MET A 1 -21.93 -11.63 -12.08
C MET A 1 -21.11 -10.34 -12.11
N ARG A 2 -21.06 -9.65 -10.99
CA ARG A 2 -20.24 -8.42 -10.84
C ARG A 2 -19.31 -8.59 -9.65
N ALA A 3 -18.06 -8.18 -9.81
CA ALA A 3 -17.07 -8.19 -8.74
C ALA A 3 -16.53 -6.78 -8.49
N LEU A 4 -16.33 -6.46 -7.22
CA LEU A 4 -15.64 -5.25 -6.79
C LEU A 4 -14.23 -5.62 -6.36
N ILE A 5 -13.25 -4.98 -6.95
CA ILE A 5 -11.84 -5.13 -6.55
C ILE A 5 -11.44 -3.86 -5.81
N VAL A 6 -11.06 -4.02 -4.55
CA VAL A 6 -10.61 -2.93 -3.68
C VAL A 6 -9.09 -3.04 -3.54
N VAL A 7 -8.38 -2.08 -4.14
CA VAL A 7 -6.93 -2.14 -4.28
C VAL A 7 -6.25 -1.40 -3.13
N ASP A 8 -5.55 -2.14 -2.28
CA ASP A 8 -4.59 -1.63 -1.30
C ASP A 8 -5.11 -0.51 -0.38
N VAL A 9 -6.32 -0.66 0.14
CA VAL A 9 -6.86 0.27 1.13
C VAL A 9 -6.32 -0.13 2.51
N GLN A 10 -5.13 0.36 2.80
CA GLN A 10 -4.33 -0.02 3.95
C GLN A 10 -3.94 1.22 4.77
N ASN A 11 -3.64 1.01 6.05
CA ASN A 11 -3.33 2.13 6.96
C ASN A 11 -2.15 2.98 6.48
N ASP A 12 -1.10 2.36 5.92
CA ASP A 12 0.07 3.11 5.46
C ASP A 12 -0.21 4.02 4.27
N PHE A 13 -1.26 3.76 3.50
CA PHE A 13 -1.66 4.61 2.37
C PHE A 13 -2.73 5.65 2.74
N CYS A 14 -3.16 5.65 3.99
CA CYS A 14 -4.12 6.63 4.50
C CYS A 14 -3.41 7.70 5.33
N PRO A 15 -4.05 8.85 5.60
CA PRO A 15 -3.44 9.92 6.41
C PRO A 15 -2.88 9.39 7.74
N GLY A 16 -1.65 9.77 8.05
CA GLY A 16 -0.91 9.27 9.21
C GLY A 16 -0.08 8.01 8.95
N GLY A 17 -0.22 7.38 7.80
CA GLY A 17 0.57 6.21 7.41
C GLY A 17 1.93 6.57 6.84
N ALA A 18 2.78 5.56 6.65
CA ALA A 18 4.17 5.73 6.23
C ALA A 18 4.31 6.22 4.78
N LEU A 19 3.34 5.94 3.93
CA LEU A 19 3.31 6.37 2.53
C LEU A 19 1.92 6.90 2.19
N ALA A 20 1.49 7.90 2.95
CA ALA A 20 0.13 8.41 2.93
C ALA A 20 -0.24 9.08 1.61
N VAL A 21 -1.45 8.82 1.16
CA VAL A 21 -2.13 9.55 0.09
C VAL A 21 -3.08 10.54 0.77
N ALA A 22 -2.99 11.80 0.43
CA ALA A 22 -3.87 12.83 0.98
C ALA A 22 -5.34 12.47 0.67
N GLY A 23 -6.16 12.39 1.71
CA GLY A 23 -7.56 12.01 1.56
C GLY A 23 -7.79 10.53 1.22
N GLY A 24 -6.77 9.68 1.35
CA GLY A 24 -6.89 8.26 0.99
C GLY A 24 -7.94 7.50 1.77
N ASP A 25 -8.26 7.92 2.98
CA ASP A 25 -9.31 7.33 3.82
C ASP A 25 -10.73 7.73 3.42
N GLU A 26 -10.89 8.77 2.61
CA GLU A 26 -12.21 9.28 2.20
C GLU A 26 -12.99 8.31 1.33
N ILE A 27 -12.30 7.37 0.68
CA ILE A 27 -12.95 6.38 -0.19
C ILE A 27 -13.57 5.21 0.60
N VAL A 28 -13.22 5.03 1.87
CA VAL A 28 -13.63 3.84 2.65
C VAL A 28 -15.14 3.74 2.78
N GLU A 29 -15.80 4.84 3.12
CA GLU A 29 -17.27 4.86 3.25
C GLU A 29 -17.97 4.53 1.93
N GLN A 30 -17.49 5.10 0.84
CA GLN A 30 -18.03 4.81 -0.51
C GLN A 30 -17.85 3.34 -0.88
N ILE A 31 -16.69 2.75 -0.58
CA ILE A 31 -16.43 1.34 -0.81
C ILE A 31 -17.40 0.48 0.00
N ASN A 32 -17.53 0.76 1.29
CA ASN A 32 -18.43 0.02 2.18
C ASN A 32 -19.88 0.08 1.69
N ASN A 33 -20.32 1.24 1.22
CA ASN A 33 -21.68 1.42 0.71
C ASN A 33 -21.92 0.67 -0.60
N ARG A 34 -20.88 0.39 -1.37
CA ARG A 34 -21.01 -0.31 -2.66
C ARG A 34 -20.87 -1.81 -2.57
N MET A 35 -20.30 -2.34 -1.50
CA MET A 35 -20.00 -3.79 -1.40
C MET A 35 -21.23 -4.66 -1.61
N ALA A 36 -22.39 -4.23 -1.11
CA ALA A 36 -23.64 -4.98 -1.24
C ALA A 36 -24.15 -5.12 -2.68
N ASP A 37 -23.69 -4.26 -3.59
CA ASP A 37 -24.12 -4.25 -4.99
C ASP A 37 -23.36 -5.28 -5.86
N PHE A 38 -22.40 -5.99 -5.27
CA PHE A 38 -21.53 -6.91 -5.99
C PHE A 38 -21.68 -8.34 -5.49
N ASN A 39 -21.51 -9.30 -6.39
CA ASN A 39 -21.57 -10.73 -6.06
C ASN A 39 -20.32 -11.20 -5.33
N ALA A 40 -19.19 -10.58 -5.63
CA ALA A 40 -17.90 -10.86 -4.97
C ALA A 40 -17.17 -9.57 -4.67
N VAL A 41 -16.47 -9.52 -3.54
CA VAL A 41 -15.61 -8.41 -3.15
C VAL A 41 -14.21 -8.97 -2.91
N ILE A 42 -13.22 -8.45 -3.64
CA ILE A 42 -11.84 -8.87 -3.57
C ILE A 42 -11.01 -7.70 -3.05
N LEU A 43 -10.26 -7.92 -1.97
CA LEU A 43 -9.35 -6.92 -1.42
C LEU A 43 -7.93 -7.31 -1.77
N THR A 44 -7.15 -6.37 -2.28
CA THR A 44 -5.72 -6.55 -2.48
C THR A 44 -4.94 -5.89 -1.35
N GLN A 45 -3.72 -6.35 -1.14
CA GLN A 45 -2.90 -5.90 -0.02
C GLN A 45 -1.43 -5.91 -0.45
N ASP A 46 -0.79 -4.76 -0.31
CA ASP A 46 0.66 -4.67 -0.40
C ASP A 46 1.26 -5.30 0.87
N TRP A 47 2.26 -6.16 0.71
CA TRP A 47 2.71 -7.03 1.81
C TRP A 47 4.21 -7.30 1.70
N HIS A 48 5.01 -6.37 2.21
CA HIS A 48 6.48 -6.43 2.09
C HIS A 48 7.12 -7.13 3.29
N PRO A 49 8.11 -8.00 3.07
CA PRO A 49 8.97 -8.45 4.16
C PRO A 49 9.77 -7.26 4.72
N ALA A 50 10.10 -7.32 6.01
CA ALA A 50 10.98 -6.34 6.62
C ALA A 50 12.32 -6.30 5.86
N GLY A 51 12.84 -5.09 5.62
CA GLY A 51 14.09 -4.93 4.89
C GLY A 51 13.98 -5.14 3.37
N HIS A 52 12.77 -5.07 2.80
CA HIS A 52 12.58 -5.24 1.36
C HIS A 52 13.49 -4.31 0.56
N SER A 53 13.98 -4.80 -0.58
CA SER A 53 14.97 -4.09 -1.41
C SER A 53 14.43 -2.81 -2.06
N SER A 54 13.13 -2.58 -2.08
CA SER A 54 12.54 -1.32 -2.55
C SER A 54 12.50 -0.23 -1.48
N PHE A 55 12.88 -0.54 -0.24
CA PHE A 55 12.92 0.45 0.83
C PHE A 55 14.25 1.20 0.84
N ALA A 56 14.18 2.53 0.99
CA ALA A 56 15.37 3.37 1.09
C ALA A 56 16.25 2.97 2.27
N SER A 57 15.67 2.55 3.38
CA SER A 57 16.40 2.10 4.58
C SER A 57 17.30 0.89 4.30
N SER A 58 16.94 0.04 3.36
CA SER A 58 17.74 -1.15 2.99
C SER A 58 19.04 -0.78 2.26
N HIS A 59 19.15 0.44 1.76
CA HIS A 59 20.30 0.94 1.01
C HIS A 59 21.00 2.11 1.69
N LYS A 60 20.54 2.52 2.88
CA LYS A 60 21.00 3.74 3.56
C LYS A 60 20.93 4.96 2.64
N ALA A 61 19.87 5.05 1.85
CA ALA A 61 19.64 6.08 0.85
C ALA A 61 18.43 6.94 1.23
N ASP A 62 18.25 8.06 0.52
CA ASP A 62 17.13 8.94 0.73
C ASP A 62 15.84 8.35 0.16
N VAL A 63 14.72 8.56 0.89
CA VAL A 63 13.39 8.23 0.40
C VAL A 63 13.12 8.96 -0.92
N PHE A 64 12.48 8.27 -1.86
CA PHE A 64 12.17 8.74 -3.22
C PHE A 64 13.39 8.94 -4.14
N SER A 65 14.60 8.57 -3.71
CA SER A 65 15.75 8.49 -4.60
C SER A 65 15.66 7.25 -5.50
N ASN A 66 16.54 7.14 -6.49
CA ASN A 66 16.58 6.01 -7.41
C ASN A 66 17.91 5.27 -7.29
N ILE A 67 17.86 3.96 -7.45
CA ILE A 67 19.06 3.11 -7.61
C ILE A 67 18.87 2.19 -8.81
N GLU A 68 19.98 1.71 -9.36
CA GLU A 68 19.95 0.66 -10.38
C GLU A 68 19.85 -0.71 -9.73
N MET A 69 18.87 -1.47 -10.17
CA MET A 69 18.68 -2.87 -9.81
C MET A 69 18.90 -3.73 -11.06
N PRO A 70 19.07 -5.06 -10.94
CA PRO A 70 19.22 -5.93 -12.11
C PRO A 70 18.11 -5.78 -13.16
N TYR A 71 16.91 -5.39 -12.74
CA TYR A 71 15.75 -5.17 -13.62
C TYR A 71 15.63 -3.72 -14.12
N GLY A 72 16.52 -2.81 -13.72
CA GLY A 72 16.49 -1.39 -14.11
C GLY A 72 16.37 -0.43 -12.93
N PRO A 73 16.01 0.84 -13.18
CA PRO A 73 15.87 1.83 -12.11
C PRO A 73 14.77 1.45 -11.12
N GLN A 74 15.03 1.66 -9.84
CA GLN A 74 14.08 1.44 -8.75
C GLN A 74 13.96 2.69 -7.92
N VAL A 75 12.74 3.22 -7.79
CA VAL A 75 12.43 4.27 -6.81
C VAL A 75 12.46 3.65 -5.43
N LEU A 76 13.12 4.31 -4.48
CA LEU A 76 13.23 3.85 -3.11
C LEU A 76 12.15 4.51 -2.25
N TRP A 77 11.40 3.69 -1.57
CA TRP A 77 10.24 4.08 -0.77
C TRP A 77 10.58 4.11 0.72
N PRO A 78 9.82 4.87 1.54
CA PRO A 78 9.85 4.63 2.98
C PRO A 78 9.37 3.22 3.28
N ASP A 79 9.78 2.67 4.41
CA ASP A 79 9.26 1.39 4.88
C ASP A 79 7.74 1.50 5.01
N HIS A 80 7.02 0.64 4.31
CA HIS A 80 5.56 0.66 4.33
C HIS A 80 5.00 -0.73 4.08
N CYS A 81 3.80 -0.96 4.55
CA CYS A 81 3.07 -2.21 4.37
C CYS A 81 3.93 -3.43 4.70
N VAL A 82 4.66 -3.35 5.81
CA VAL A 82 5.49 -4.45 6.28
C VAL A 82 4.59 -5.56 6.85
N GLN A 83 4.87 -6.79 6.48
CA GLN A 83 4.09 -7.96 6.87
C GLN A 83 3.80 -7.97 8.36
N GLY A 84 2.53 -8.13 8.74
CA GLY A 84 2.08 -8.19 10.12
C GLY A 84 2.02 -6.87 10.87
N SER A 85 2.40 -5.74 10.25
CA SER A 85 2.35 -4.44 10.89
C SER A 85 0.96 -3.82 10.83
N PHE A 86 0.70 -2.84 11.72
CA PHE A 86 -0.51 -2.04 11.66
C PHE A 86 -0.64 -1.30 10.32
N GLY A 87 0.49 -0.82 9.77
CA GLY A 87 0.50 -0.12 8.49
C GLY A 87 0.04 -0.99 7.32
N ALA A 88 0.35 -2.27 7.34
CA ALA A 88 -0.06 -3.21 6.31
C ALA A 88 -1.53 -3.64 6.45
N ALA A 89 -2.14 -3.48 7.60
CA ALA A 89 -3.53 -3.88 7.82
C ALA A 89 -4.49 -3.03 6.99
N PHE A 90 -5.63 -3.61 6.64
CA PHE A 90 -6.71 -2.86 5.98
C PHE A 90 -7.20 -1.75 6.90
N HIS A 91 -7.47 -0.62 6.29
CA HIS A 91 -7.93 0.58 7.01
C HIS A 91 -9.37 0.44 7.49
#